data_6897877a7ab50e2898671642df4cd3bd
#
_entry.id   6897877a7ab50e2898671642df4cd3bd
#
_cell.length_a   1.000
_cell.length_b   1.000
_cell.length_c   1.000
_cell.angle_alpha   90.00
_cell.angle_beta   90.00
_cell.angle_gamma   90.00
#
_symmetry.space_group_name_H-M   'P 1'
#
loop_
_entity.id
_entity.type
_entity.pdbx_description
1 polymer ?
#
loop_
_entity_poly.entity_id
_entity_poly.type
_entity_poly.pdbx_seq_one_letter_code
_entity_poly.pdbx_strand_id
1 'polypeptide(L)'
;MHAPRPWFAPLVPPRSSEPSVAAEELPRVPTGVPDFDHLSGGLPAGSVVLLVGEAGAGHQEFAVTSAVHLMFHYDDPELHQFYLGTTRGPFVYPTGVTYVSVSRMKEQVLAEVAGAFEPTYRDVLLRHLHFHDLSPSYFAESVVPPSWSSLGSPLLSSAGARPRDQASGPLAALADALEADGASNLVIVDSLTDLVVRRGVDTEELLTLVKGLRRRAKTWGGVVYLLLSRGVATAATEQALYDSVDGVLSFSWTTSPLHSARHRSMLIEKFMPVLTRVPQEQQGRFVIQVSVLNGLVTTQYERI
;
A
#
# COMPACT_ATOMS: atom_id res chain seq x y z
N MET A 1 -16.47 -26.71 -56.57
CA MET A 1 -16.07 -27.14 -55.24
C MET A 1 -14.80 -26.38 -54.83
N HIS A 2 -14.96 -25.30 -54.06
CA HIS A 2 -13.82 -24.51 -53.55
C HIS A 2 -13.59 -24.91 -52.10
N ALA A 3 -12.42 -25.42 -51.79
CA ALA A 3 -11.99 -25.74 -50.44
C ALA A 3 -11.68 -24.45 -49.64
N PRO A 4 -12.10 -24.31 -48.39
CA PRO A 4 -11.76 -23.15 -47.56
C PRO A 4 -10.28 -23.19 -47.14
N ARG A 5 -9.58 -22.07 -47.26
CA ARG A 5 -8.22 -21.88 -46.79
C ARG A 5 -8.20 -21.81 -45.24
N PRO A 6 -7.25 -22.48 -44.56
CA PRO A 6 -7.12 -22.39 -43.15
C PRO A 6 -6.60 -21.00 -42.71
N TRP A 7 -7.22 -20.40 -41.71
CA TRP A 7 -6.97 -19.04 -41.20
C TRP A 7 -5.73 -18.91 -40.29
N PHE A 8 -4.96 -19.97 -40.07
CA PHE A 8 -3.77 -19.91 -39.25
C PHE A 8 -2.53 -20.20 -40.08
N ALA A 9 -1.82 -19.13 -40.44
CA ALA A 9 -0.43 -19.28 -40.87
C ALA A 9 0.42 -19.61 -39.60
N PRO A 10 1.35 -20.56 -39.67
CA PRO A 10 2.26 -20.81 -38.55
C PRO A 10 3.10 -19.55 -38.26
N LEU A 11 3.12 -19.10 -37.02
CA LEU A 11 4.03 -18.05 -36.55
C LEU A 11 5.45 -18.52 -36.79
N VAL A 12 6.13 -17.90 -37.76
CA VAL A 12 7.56 -18.13 -38.00
C VAL A 12 8.29 -17.67 -36.73
N PRO A 13 9.09 -18.54 -36.08
CA PRO A 13 9.88 -18.10 -34.92
C PRO A 13 10.83 -16.98 -35.35
N PRO A 14 11.04 -15.95 -34.54
CA PRO A 14 11.96 -14.87 -34.86
C PRO A 14 13.38 -15.44 -35.06
N ARG A 15 14.05 -15.00 -36.12
CA ARG A 15 15.42 -15.36 -36.41
C ARG A 15 16.31 -14.92 -35.23
N SER A 16 16.99 -15.89 -34.64
CA SER A 16 18.03 -15.69 -33.65
C SER A 16 19.23 -14.97 -34.25
N SER A 17 19.38 -13.68 -34.02
CA SER A 17 20.68 -12.98 -34.02
C SER A 17 20.52 -11.46 -33.90
N GLU A 18 19.95 -10.99 -32.79
CA GLU A 18 20.30 -9.69 -32.25
C GLU A 18 20.60 -9.87 -30.77
N PRO A 19 21.64 -9.22 -30.20
CA PRO A 19 21.83 -9.29 -28.76
C PRO A 19 20.54 -8.70 -28.14
N SER A 20 19.80 -9.56 -27.46
CA SER A 20 18.71 -9.14 -26.59
C SER A 20 19.27 -8.02 -25.72
N VAL A 21 18.83 -6.79 -25.92
CA VAL A 21 18.97 -5.75 -24.92
C VAL A 21 18.31 -6.35 -23.70
N ALA A 22 19.11 -6.83 -22.77
CA ALA A 22 18.62 -7.34 -21.49
C ALA A 22 17.75 -6.22 -20.94
N ALA A 23 16.44 -6.45 -20.89
CA ALA A 23 15.52 -5.48 -20.36
C ALA A 23 16.03 -5.20 -18.94
N GLU A 24 16.49 -3.98 -18.71
CA GLU A 24 17.05 -3.56 -17.43
C GLU A 24 15.98 -3.84 -16.39
N GLU A 25 16.25 -4.81 -15.51
CA GLU A 25 15.24 -5.29 -14.57
C GLU A 25 14.97 -4.16 -13.59
N LEU A 26 13.75 -3.62 -13.61
CA LEU A 26 13.36 -2.52 -12.73
C LEU A 26 13.65 -2.92 -11.27
N PRO A 27 14.29 -2.03 -10.49
CA PRO A 27 14.52 -2.27 -9.09
C PRO A 27 13.19 -2.55 -8.37
N ARG A 28 13.23 -3.43 -7.38
CA ARG A 28 12.03 -3.88 -6.69
C ARG A 28 12.17 -3.67 -5.19
N VAL A 29 11.05 -3.43 -4.54
CA VAL A 29 10.94 -3.30 -3.09
C VAL A 29 10.18 -4.52 -2.58
N PRO A 30 10.72 -5.31 -1.64
CA PRO A 30 9.95 -6.39 -1.03
C PRO A 30 8.76 -5.82 -0.25
N THR A 31 7.72 -6.63 -0.06
CA THR A 31 6.57 -6.24 0.76
C THR A 31 6.76 -6.56 2.24
N GLY A 32 7.73 -7.41 2.57
CA GLY A 32 7.89 -7.91 3.92
C GLY A 32 6.98 -9.07 4.28
N VAL A 33 6.18 -9.56 3.31
CA VAL A 33 5.37 -10.78 3.44
C VAL A 33 6.04 -11.90 2.64
N PRO A 34 6.73 -12.84 3.29
CA PRO A 34 7.69 -13.74 2.65
C PRO A 34 7.15 -14.53 1.47
N ASP A 35 6.02 -15.21 1.63
CA ASP A 35 5.45 -16.04 0.56
C ASP A 35 4.93 -15.20 -0.60
N PHE A 36 4.39 -14.01 -0.31
CA PHE A 36 3.99 -13.06 -1.34
C PHE A 36 5.22 -12.57 -2.12
N ASP A 37 6.29 -12.21 -1.43
CA ASP A 37 7.53 -11.74 -2.05
C ASP A 37 8.23 -12.86 -2.83
N HIS A 38 8.19 -14.09 -2.34
CA HIS A 38 8.74 -15.25 -3.06
C HIS A 38 8.07 -15.45 -4.43
N LEU A 39 6.76 -15.27 -4.49
CA LEU A 39 5.99 -15.45 -5.72
C LEU A 39 6.03 -14.22 -6.64
N SER A 40 5.87 -13.05 -6.08
CA SER A 40 5.79 -11.78 -6.83
C SER A 40 7.16 -11.24 -7.21
N GLY A 41 8.21 -11.62 -6.48
CA GLY A 41 9.52 -10.99 -6.53
C GLY A 41 9.50 -9.56 -5.98
N GLY A 42 8.61 -9.23 -5.04
CA GLY A 42 8.38 -7.89 -4.53
C GLY A 42 7.64 -6.97 -5.51
N LEU A 43 7.55 -5.70 -5.20
CA LEU A 43 6.86 -4.67 -6.00
C LEU A 43 7.87 -3.83 -6.78
N PRO A 44 7.60 -3.40 -8.02
CA PRO A 44 8.45 -2.45 -8.70
C PRO A 44 8.64 -1.17 -7.87
N ALA A 45 9.86 -0.71 -7.73
CA ALA A 45 10.16 0.53 -7.02
C ALA A 45 9.39 1.72 -7.63
N GLY A 46 8.91 2.63 -6.79
CA GLY A 46 8.07 3.74 -7.20
C GLY A 46 6.63 3.33 -7.56
N SER A 47 6.14 2.18 -7.08
CA SER A 47 4.75 1.79 -7.27
C SER A 47 3.82 2.45 -6.27
N VAL A 48 2.65 2.87 -6.77
CA VAL A 48 1.50 3.25 -5.94
C VAL A 48 0.51 2.09 -5.94
N VAL A 49 0.22 1.55 -4.77
CA VAL A 49 -0.61 0.36 -4.57
C VAL A 49 -1.81 0.72 -3.69
N LEU A 50 -2.99 0.42 -4.18
CA LEU A 50 -4.23 0.56 -3.43
C LEU A 50 -4.49 -0.74 -2.65
N LEU A 51 -4.59 -0.62 -1.33
CA LEU A 51 -4.95 -1.70 -0.43
C LEU A 51 -6.45 -1.56 -0.09
N VAL A 52 -7.29 -2.34 -0.76
CA VAL A 52 -8.75 -2.27 -0.61
C VAL A 52 -9.21 -3.39 0.31
N GLY A 53 -9.83 -3.06 1.44
CA GLY A 53 -10.21 -4.07 2.42
C GLY A 53 -11.62 -3.95 2.96
N GLU A 54 -12.25 -5.09 3.21
CA GLU A 54 -13.39 -5.15 4.13
C GLU A 54 -12.90 -4.88 5.56
N ALA A 55 -13.78 -4.40 6.42
CA ALA A 55 -13.43 -4.12 7.82
C ALA A 55 -12.79 -5.34 8.50
N GLY A 56 -11.57 -5.16 9.02
CA GLY A 56 -10.80 -6.20 9.70
C GLY A 56 -10.29 -7.33 8.79
N ALA A 57 -10.30 -7.17 7.46
CA ALA A 57 -9.85 -8.21 6.53
C ALA A 57 -8.32 -8.28 6.36
N GLY A 58 -7.55 -7.30 6.90
CA GLY A 58 -6.09 -7.42 6.96
C GLY A 58 -5.30 -6.36 6.17
N HIS A 59 -5.93 -5.43 5.48
CA HIS A 59 -5.23 -4.42 4.66
C HIS A 59 -4.37 -3.44 5.48
N GLN A 60 -4.81 -3.09 6.70
CA GLN A 60 -4.01 -2.26 7.63
C GLN A 60 -2.85 -3.07 8.20
N GLU A 61 -3.13 -4.30 8.63
CA GLU A 61 -2.12 -5.21 9.16
C GLU A 61 -1.06 -5.55 8.11
N PHE A 62 -1.43 -5.64 6.82
CA PHE A 62 -0.47 -5.77 5.73
C PHE A 62 0.47 -4.57 5.65
N ALA A 63 -0.07 -3.35 5.69
CA ALA A 63 0.73 -2.13 5.61
C ALA A 63 1.70 -1.99 6.80
N VAL A 64 1.22 -2.29 8.02
CA VAL A 64 2.06 -2.25 9.24
C VAL A 64 3.13 -3.34 9.22
N THR A 65 2.77 -4.58 8.84
CA THR A 65 3.73 -5.68 8.72
C THR A 65 4.82 -5.34 7.71
N SER A 66 4.43 -4.84 6.54
CA SER A 66 5.36 -4.38 5.50
C SER A 66 6.31 -3.31 6.04
N ALA A 67 5.78 -2.29 6.73
CA ALA A 67 6.59 -1.22 7.30
C ALA A 67 7.65 -1.74 8.28
N VAL A 68 7.27 -2.62 9.19
CA VAL A 68 8.17 -3.13 10.22
C VAL A 68 9.19 -4.11 9.65
N HIS A 69 8.76 -5.07 8.82
CA HIS A 69 9.66 -6.07 8.27
C HIS A 69 10.73 -5.48 7.34
N LEU A 70 10.38 -4.42 6.61
CA LEU A 70 11.36 -3.71 5.77
C LEU A 70 12.38 -2.95 6.62
N MET A 71 11.98 -2.42 7.76
CA MET A 71 12.89 -1.69 8.66
C MET A 71 13.83 -2.63 9.46
N PHE A 72 13.54 -3.94 9.57
CA PHE A 72 14.50 -4.90 10.10
C PHE A 72 15.80 -4.94 9.28
N HIS A 73 15.76 -4.53 8.01
CA HIS A 73 16.99 -4.38 7.22
C HIS A 73 18.05 -3.50 7.91
N TYR A 74 17.62 -2.50 8.66
CA TYR A 74 18.49 -1.54 9.35
C TYR A 74 18.69 -1.89 10.82
N ASP A 75 17.69 -2.48 11.48
CA ASP A 75 17.64 -2.65 12.91
C ASP A 75 18.08 -4.04 13.39
N ASP A 76 17.71 -5.09 12.64
CA ASP A 76 17.90 -6.48 13.03
C ASP A 76 18.12 -7.37 11.79
N PRO A 77 19.39 -7.54 11.37
CA PRO A 77 19.74 -8.37 10.23
C PRO A 77 19.31 -9.84 10.34
N GLU A 78 19.16 -10.38 11.56
CA GLU A 78 18.73 -11.77 11.77
C GLU A 78 17.23 -11.90 11.49
N LEU A 79 16.41 -10.99 12.03
CA LEU A 79 14.98 -10.93 11.71
C LEU A 79 14.75 -10.60 10.23
N HIS A 80 15.53 -9.69 9.66
CA HIS A 80 15.49 -9.42 8.23
C HIS A 80 15.76 -10.68 7.40
N GLN A 81 16.82 -11.44 7.75
CA GLN A 81 17.16 -12.69 7.10
C GLN A 81 16.06 -13.74 7.28
N PHE A 82 15.43 -13.79 8.45
CA PHE A 82 14.34 -14.73 8.74
C PHE A 82 13.12 -14.46 7.85
N TYR A 83 12.70 -13.19 7.73
CA TYR A 83 11.51 -12.84 6.95
C TYR A 83 11.75 -12.72 5.45
N LEU A 84 12.93 -12.28 5.00
CA LEU A 84 13.17 -11.94 3.59
C LEU A 84 14.32 -12.71 2.94
N GLY A 85 15.10 -13.47 3.71
CA GLY A 85 16.36 -14.06 3.27
C GLY A 85 16.28 -15.11 2.16
N THR A 86 15.12 -15.67 1.88
CA THR A 86 14.91 -16.64 0.78
C THR A 86 14.53 -15.96 -0.54
N THR A 87 14.15 -14.69 -0.48
CA THR A 87 13.72 -13.94 -1.67
C THR A 87 14.94 -13.38 -2.39
N ARG A 88 15.17 -13.80 -3.63
CA ARG A 88 16.32 -13.40 -4.45
C ARG A 88 15.91 -12.30 -5.42
N GLY A 89 16.70 -11.23 -5.52
CA GLY A 89 16.49 -10.16 -6.50
C GLY A 89 17.31 -8.91 -6.19
N PRO A 90 17.41 -7.97 -7.12
CA PRO A 90 18.00 -6.65 -6.89
C PRO A 90 17.02 -5.78 -6.10
N PHE A 91 16.88 -6.06 -4.79
CA PHE A 91 15.98 -5.30 -3.94
C PHE A 91 16.56 -3.96 -3.52
N VAL A 92 15.68 -2.95 -3.51
CA VAL A 92 15.91 -1.64 -2.90
C VAL A 92 15.03 -1.57 -1.65
N TYR A 93 15.63 -1.17 -0.54
CA TYR A 93 14.91 -1.05 0.73
C TYR A 93 14.57 0.42 0.98
N PRO A 94 13.32 0.71 1.39
CA PRO A 94 12.95 2.05 1.84
C PRO A 94 13.81 2.48 3.03
N THR A 95 14.20 3.75 3.08
CA THR A 95 15.05 4.30 4.15
C THR A 95 14.29 4.62 5.43
N GLY A 96 12.97 4.69 5.36
CA GLY A 96 12.07 4.95 6.47
C GLY A 96 10.62 4.68 6.12
N VAL A 97 9.74 5.01 7.04
CA VAL A 97 8.29 4.87 6.91
C VAL A 97 7.65 6.23 7.04
N THR A 98 6.97 6.68 6.01
CA THR A 98 6.13 7.89 6.04
C THR A 98 4.68 7.48 6.24
N TYR A 99 4.12 7.80 7.40
CA TYR A 99 2.73 7.50 7.72
C TYR A 99 1.92 8.79 7.72
N VAL A 100 1.03 8.92 6.76
CA VAL A 100 0.11 10.05 6.65
C VAL A 100 -1.25 9.62 7.16
N SER A 101 -1.62 10.09 8.34
CA SER A 101 -2.93 9.85 8.93
C SER A 101 -3.89 10.97 8.61
N VAL A 102 -5.07 10.63 8.09
CA VAL A 102 -6.10 11.63 7.76
C VAL A 102 -6.92 12.05 8.99
N SER A 103 -7.22 11.11 9.89
CA SER A 103 -8.14 11.35 10.99
C SER A 103 -7.66 10.88 12.36
N ARG A 104 -6.57 10.09 12.42
CA ARG A 104 -6.07 9.45 13.65
C ARG A 104 -4.78 10.10 14.14
N MET A 105 -4.63 10.20 15.45
CA MET A 105 -3.40 10.70 16.09
C MET A 105 -2.31 9.63 16.08
N LYS A 106 -1.04 10.07 16.11
CA LYS A 106 0.13 9.18 16.19
C LYS A 106 0.03 8.17 17.32
N GLU A 107 -0.37 8.64 18.50
CA GLU A 107 -0.49 7.83 19.70
C GLU A 107 -1.54 6.72 19.56
N GLN A 108 -2.63 7.01 18.85
CA GLN A 108 -3.68 6.00 18.56
C GLN A 108 -3.15 4.90 17.65
N VAL A 109 -2.48 5.28 16.54
CA VAL A 109 -1.88 4.31 15.61
C VAL A 109 -0.85 3.44 16.32
N LEU A 110 0.03 4.04 17.11
CA LEU A 110 1.04 3.30 17.86
C LEU A 110 0.44 2.41 18.97
N ALA A 111 -0.64 2.83 19.60
CA ALA A 111 -1.35 2.03 20.60
C ALA A 111 -2.05 0.82 19.95
N GLU A 112 -2.63 0.97 18.76
CA GLU A 112 -3.20 -0.13 17.98
C GLU A 112 -2.12 -1.16 17.58
N VAL A 113 -0.97 -0.68 17.10
CA VAL A 113 0.17 -1.56 16.76
C VAL A 113 0.65 -2.31 18.01
N ALA A 114 0.82 -1.63 19.15
CA ALA A 114 1.24 -2.25 20.41
C ALA A 114 0.20 -3.23 20.98
N GLY A 115 -1.09 -3.02 20.67
CA GLY A 115 -2.16 -3.92 21.10
C GLY A 115 -2.35 -5.15 20.20
N ALA A 116 -1.90 -5.06 18.94
CA ALA A 116 -2.08 -6.10 17.94
C ALA A 116 -0.83 -6.99 17.76
N PHE A 117 0.35 -6.42 17.95
CA PHE A 117 1.61 -7.08 17.64
C PHE A 117 2.58 -7.06 18.84
N GLU A 118 3.62 -7.86 18.72
CA GLU A 118 4.73 -7.87 19.67
C GLU A 118 5.35 -6.46 19.83
N PRO A 119 5.89 -6.11 21.02
CA PRO A 119 6.47 -4.78 21.32
C PRO A 119 7.53 -4.32 20.31
N THR A 120 8.29 -5.24 19.72
CA THR A 120 9.29 -4.97 18.68
C THR A 120 8.70 -4.21 17.48
N TYR A 121 7.47 -4.50 17.09
CA TYR A 121 6.80 -3.81 15.96
C TYR A 121 6.64 -2.31 16.24
N ARG A 122 6.16 -1.97 17.44
CA ARG A 122 6.00 -0.57 17.83
C ARG A 122 7.34 0.14 17.93
N ASP A 123 8.36 -0.53 18.50
CA ASP A 123 9.66 0.06 18.74
C ASP A 123 10.43 0.30 17.44
N VAL A 124 10.36 -0.64 16.48
CA VAL A 124 10.91 -0.46 15.12
C VAL A 124 10.19 0.68 14.39
N LEU A 125 8.86 0.65 14.42
CA LEU A 125 8.08 1.71 13.77
C LEU A 125 8.42 3.09 14.35
N LEU A 126 8.54 3.24 15.67
CA LEU A 126 8.90 4.50 16.32
C LEU A 126 10.24 5.07 15.85
N ARG A 127 11.24 4.21 15.59
CA ARG A 127 12.57 4.66 15.16
C ARG A 127 12.62 5.19 13.75
N HIS A 128 11.76 4.66 12.86
CA HIS A 128 11.81 4.95 11.42
C HIS A 128 10.62 5.78 10.91
N LEU A 129 9.71 6.19 11.82
CA LEU A 129 8.43 6.79 11.47
C LEU A 129 8.51 8.30 11.29
N HIS A 130 8.22 8.77 10.08
CA HIS A 130 7.83 10.14 9.76
C HIS A 130 6.31 10.22 9.77
N PHE A 131 5.73 10.82 10.79
CA PHE A 131 4.27 10.85 10.97
C PHE A 131 3.70 12.23 10.62
N HIS A 132 2.74 12.24 9.70
CA HIS A 132 1.98 13.43 9.32
C HIS A 132 0.53 13.29 9.76
N ASP A 133 0.09 14.21 10.62
CA ASP A 133 -1.29 14.30 11.08
C ASP A 133 -2.04 15.33 10.26
N LEU A 134 -2.97 14.89 9.41
CA LEU A 134 -3.82 15.74 8.59
C LEU A 134 -5.16 16.08 9.29
N SER A 135 -5.37 15.59 10.51
CA SER A 135 -6.64 15.79 11.23
C SER A 135 -7.03 17.27 11.40
N PRO A 136 -6.10 18.22 11.60
CA PRO A 136 -6.47 19.64 11.63
C PRO A 136 -7.11 20.14 10.32
N SER A 137 -6.56 19.75 9.16
CA SER A 137 -7.14 20.08 7.85
C SER A 137 -8.40 19.27 7.55
N TYR A 138 -8.43 18.02 7.99
CA TYR A 138 -9.56 17.12 7.80
C TYR A 138 -10.79 17.57 8.61
N PHE A 139 -10.63 17.97 9.87
CA PHE A 139 -11.71 18.41 10.72
C PHE A 139 -12.03 19.91 10.60
N ALA A 140 -11.24 20.67 9.84
CA ALA A 140 -11.56 22.05 9.53
C ALA A 140 -12.97 22.16 8.93
N GLU A 141 -13.73 23.15 9.33
CA GLU A 141 -15.10 23.39 8.85
C GLU A 141 -16.09 22.22 9.10
N SER A 142 -15.78 21.35 10.04
CA SER A 142 -16.66 20.25 10.46
C SER A 142 -17.37 20.57 11.79
N VAL A 143 -18.22 19.64 12.24
CA VAL A 143 -18.88 19.73 13.57
C VAL A 143 -17.94 19.37 14.72
N VAL A 144 -16.73 18.92 14.42
CA VAL A 144 -15.72 18.51 15.42
C VAL A 144 -15.10 19.76 16.05
N PRO A 145 -15.14 19.91 17.38
CA PRO A 145 -14.49 21.03 18.04
C PRO A 145 -12.98 21.06 17.76
N PRO A 146 -12.37 22.22 17.48
CA PRO A 146 -10.93 22.33 17.22
C PRO A 146 -10.04 21.72 18.31
N SER A 147 -10.49 21.74 19.57
CA SER A 147 -9.78 21.11 20.69
C SER A 147 -9.66 19.59 20.59
N TRP A 148 -10.46 18.91 19.76
CA TRP A 148 -10.38 17.46 19.57
C TRP A 148 -9.39 17.08 18.46
N SER A 149 -9.14 17.97 17.53
CA SER A 149 -8.19 17.74 16.43
C SER A 149 -6.77 18.26 16.73
N SER A 150 -6.60 19.06 17.81
CA SER A 150 -5.34 19.69 18.20
C SER A 150 -4.80 19.20 19.54
N LEU A 151 -5.17 18.01 20.00
CA LEU A 151 -4.71 17.42 21.26
C LEU A 151 -3.19 17.17 21.21
N GLY A 152 -2.40 18.12 21.73
CA GLY A 152 -0.96 17.94 21.91
C GLY A 152 -0.07 19.17 21.76
N SER A 153 -0.56 20.30 21.27
CA SER A 153 0.26 21.50 21.16
C SER A 153 -0.47 22.79 21.59
N PRO A 154 -0.51 23.10 22.90
CA PRO A 154 -0.94 24.42 23.34
C PRO A 154 -0.01 25.55 22.92
N LEU A 155 1.19 25.25 22.42
CA LEU A 155 2.25 26.22 22.17
C LEU A 155 2.48 26.59 20.70
N LEU A 156 1.89 25.90 19.73
CA LEU A 156 2.07 26.21 18.31
C LEU A 156 0.99 27.13 17.72
N SER A 157 -0.03 27.49 18.49
CA SER A 157 -1.05 28.45 18.03
C SER A 157 -0.59 29.91 18.09
N SER A 158 0.61 30.21 18.61
CA SER A 158 1.08 31.60 18.79
C SER A 158 2.43 31.96 18.23
N ALA A 159 3.21 31.03 17.69
CA ALA A 159 4.54 31.37 17.19
C ALA A 159 4.83 30.68 15.86
N GLY A 160 4.41 31.29 14.75
CA GLY A 160 5.04 31.09 13.46
C GLY A 160 4.43 30.09 12.49
N ALA A 161 3.27 29.49 12.75
CA ALA A 161 2.52 28.82 11.69
C ALA A 161 2.14 29.85 10.63
N ARG A 162 2.71 29.72 9.44
CA ARG A 162 2.39 30.60 8.31
C ARG A 162 0.89 30.45 7.99
N PRO A 163 0.18 31.57 7.66
CA PRO A 163 -1.27 31.52 7.31
C PRO A 163 -1.61 30.57 6.15
N ARG A 164 -0.62 29.98 5.51
CA ARG A 164 -0.78 29.01 4.41
C ARG A 164 -1.28 27.64 4.88
N ASP A 165 -0.94 27.24 6.11
CA ASP A 165 -1.23 25.89 6.61
C ASP A 165 -2.69 25.68 7.05
N GLN A 166 -3.45 26.77 7.27
CA GLN A 166 -4.86 26.71 7.64
C GLN A 166 -5.84 26.89 6.47
N ALA A 167 -5.35 27.32 5.30
CA ALA A 167 -6.21 27.59 4.12
C ALA A 167 -6.17 26.48 3.07
N SER A 168 -5.28 25.50 3.20
CA SER A 168 -5.21 24.39 2.27
C SER A 168 -6.11 23.24 2.73
N GLY A 169 -7.02 22.81 1.85
CA GLY A 169 -7.89 21.66 2.13
C GLY A 169 -7.08 20.37 2.34
N PRO A 170 -7.73 19.27 2.78
CA PRO A 170 -7.04 18.03 3.13
C PRO A 170 -6.26 17.40 1.98
N LEU A 171 -6.62 17.62 0.72
CA LEU A 171 -5.87 17.14 -0.45
C LEU A 171 -4.53 17.88 -0.61
N ALA A 172 -4.52 19.20 -0.37
CA ALA A 172 -3.28 19.98 -0.44
C ALA A 172 -2.36 19.62 0.74
N ALA A 173 -2.90 19.44 1.95
CA ALA A 173 -2.13 18.97 3.09
C ALA A 173 -1.52 17.57 2.86
N LEU A 174 -2.28 16.66 2.20
CA LEU A 174 -1.76 15.37 1.79
C LEU A 174 -0.62 15.52 0.78
N ALA A 175 -0.76 16.37 -0.23
CA ALA A 175 0.28 16.60 -1.22
C ALA A 175 1.57 17.15 -0.57
N ASP A 176 1.43 18.11 0.35
CA ASP A 176 2.56 18.71 1.07
C ASP A 176 3.29 17.67 1.95
N ALA A 177 2.55 16.83 2.67
CA ALA A 177 3.11 15.74 3.48
C ALA A 177 3.88 14.72 2.63
N LEU A 178 3.32 14.34 1.50
CA LEU A 178 3.94 13.41 0.56
C LEU A 178 5.19 13.99 -0.09
N GLU A 179 5.20 15.28 -0.46
CA GLU A 179 6.38 15.92 -1.03
C GLU A 179 7.49 16.11 -0.01
N ALA A 180 7.15 16.28 1.29
CA ALA A 180 8.13 16.45 2.35
C ALA A 180 8.92 15.15 2.61
N ASP A 181 8.23 14.01 2.77
CA ASP A 181 8.85 12.78 3.28
C ASP A 181 8.52 11.52 2.42
N GLY A 182 8.01 11.69 1.20
CA GLY A 182 7.64 10.55 0.35
C GLY A 182 8.82 9.86 -0.35
N ALA A 183 9.94 10.60 -0.56
CA ALA A 183 11.06 10.10 -1.32
C ALA A 183 11.82 8.99 -0.58
N SER A 184 12.12 7.90 -1.27
CA SER A 184 12.87 6.73 -0.77
C SER A 184 12.25 6.00 0.42
N ASN A 185 11.04 6.37 0.84
CA ASN A 185 10.34 5.76 1.97
C ASN A 185 9.25 4.76 1.53
N LEU A 186 8.86 3.90 2.45
CA LEU A 186 7.56 3.25 2.38
C LEU A 186 6.52 4.25 2.90
N VAL A 187 5.62 4.68 2.02
CA VAL A 187 4.56 5.63 2.36
C VAL A 187 3.27 4.89 2.62
N ILE A 188 2.58 5.21 3.71
CA ILE A 188 1.25 4.70 4.05
C ILE A 188 0.31 5.89 4.21
N VAL A 189 -0.76 5.94 3.41
CA VAL A 189 -1.84 6.94 3.54
C VAL A 189 -3.06 6.25 4.17
N ASP A 190 -3.39 6.65 5.38
CA ASP A 190 -4.45 6.06 6.20
C ASP A 190 -5.48 7.12 6.62
N SER A 191 -6.59 7.29 5.88
CA SER A 191 -6.97 6.50 4.72
C SER A 191 -7.60 7.38 3.62
N LEU A 192 -7.56 6.89 2.38
CA LEU A 192 -8.36 7.48 1.29
C LEU A 192 -9.86 7.39 1.59
N THR A 193 -10.29 6.43 2.41
CA THR A 193 -11.69 6.31 2.85
C THR A 193 -12.21 7.62 3.41
N ASP A 194 -11.44 8.23 4.32
CA ASP A 194 -11.80 9.49 4.96
C ASP A 194 -11.96 10.61 3.92
N LEU A 195 -11.05 10.66 2.94
CA LEU A 195 -11.09 11.69 1.90
C LEU A 195 -12.26 11.50 0.93
N VAL A 196 -12.57 10.24 0.56
CA VAL A 196 -13.69 9.93 -0.35
C VAL A 196 -15.04 10.28 0.25
N VAL A 197 -15.23 10.10 1.57
CA VAL A 197 -16.52 10.36 2.23
C VAL A 197 -16.68 11.80 2.69
N ARG A 198 -15.59 12.57 2.72
CA ARG A 198 -15.61 13.94 3.23
C ARG A 198 -16.36 14.87 2.28
N ARG A 199 -17.34 15.60 2.83
CA ARG A 199 -17.96 16.71 2.10
C ARG A 199 -16.92 17.79 1.79
N GLY A 200 -16.95 18.32 0.56
CA GLY A 200 -16.02 19.34 0.10
C GLY A 200 -14.70 18.80 -0.46
N VAL A 201 -14.45 17.51 -0.43
CA VAL A 201 -13.40 16.88 -1.23
C VAL A 201 -14.01 16.49 -2.58
N ASP A 202 -13.48 17.08 -3.64
CA ASP A 202 -13.90 16.72 -5.00
C ASP A 202 -13.22 15.41 -5.44
N THR A 203 -14.03 14.49 -5.92
CA THR A 203 -13.56 13.18 -6.40
C THR A 203 -12.59 13.32 -7.59
N GLU A 204 -12.82 14.29 -8.48
CA GLU A 204 -11.96 14.53 -9.64
C GLU A 204 -10.59 15.07 -9.20
N GLU A 205 -10.55 15.97 -8.23
CA GLU A 205 -9.30 16.46 -7.63
C GLU A 205 -8.54 15.33 -6.92
N LEU A 206 -9.22 14.47 -6.16
CA LEU A 206 -8.61 13.31 -5.51
C LEU A 206 -8.00 12.35 -6.55
N LEU A 207 -8.71 12.03 -7.62
CA LEU A 207 -8.20 11.18 -8.69
C LEU A 207 -7.02 11.82 -9.41
N THR A 208 -7.04 13.14 -9.58
CA THR A 208 -5.94 13.91 -10.18
C THR A 208 -4.71 13.85 -9.28
N LEU A 209 -4.89 14.02 -7.97
CA LEU A 209 -3.80 13.88 -6.98
C LEU A 209 -3.19 12.48 -7.01
N VAL A 210 -4.01 11.42 -7.03
CA VAL A 210 -3.52 10.02 -7.08
C VAL A 210 -2.74 9.76 -8.38
N LYS A 211 -3.19 10.28 -9.52
CA LYS A 211 -2.45 10.17 -10.81
C LYS A 211 -1.14 10.95 -10.78
N GLY A 212 -1.14 12.13 -10.17
CA GLY A 212 0.08 12.93 -9.93
C GLY A 212 1.07 12.19 -9.03
N LEU A 213 0.58 11.63 -7.93
CA LEU A 213 1.36 10.83 -7.00
C LEU A 213 1.98 9.60 -7.70
N ARG A 214 1.20 8.87 -8.51
CA ARG A 214 1.71 7.75 -9.31
C ARG A 214 2.87 8.16 -10.23
N ARG A 215 2.80 9.33 -10.82
CA ARG A 215 3.89 9.87 -11.63
C ARG A 215 5.10 10.24 -10.78
N ARG A 216 4.89 10.90 -9.65
CA ARG A 216 5.94 11.36 -8.74
C ARG A 216 6.67 10.19 -8.08
N ALA A 217 5.94 9.18 -7.62
CA ALA A 217 6.48 7.99 -6.96
C ALA A 217 7.55 7.27 -7.80
N LYS A 218 7.45 7.30 -9.14
CA LYS A 218 8.48 6.73 -10.04
C LYS A 218 9.87 7.35 -9.84
N THR A 219 9.93 8.57 -9.37
CA THR A 219 11.22 9.26 -9.09
C THR A 219 11.69 9.06 -7.65
N TRP A 220 10.81 8.60 -6.76
CA TRP A 220 11.11 8.40 -5.33
C TRP A 220 11.83 7.09 -5.03
N GLY A 221 11.53 6.03 -5.78
CA GLY A 221 12.17 4.72 -5.62
C GLY A 221 11.66 3.86 -4.46
N GLY A 222 10.76 4.39 -3.61
CA GLY A 222 10.07 3.64 -2.56
C GLY A 222 8.77 2.98 -3.05
N VAL A 223 7.83 2.72 -2.15
CA VAL A 223 6.47 2.22 -2.47
C VAL A 223 5.45 3.04 -1.68
N VAL A 224 4.29 3.31 -2.29
CA VAL A 224 3.18 4.01 -1.65
C VAL A 224 2.00 3.08 -1.50
N TYR A 225 1.52 2.90 -0.28
CA TYR A 225 0.27 2.20 0.05
C TYR A 225 -0.84 3.21 0.35
N LEU A 226 -1.93 3.09 -0.38
CA LEU A 226 -3.14 3.88 -0.17
C LEU A 226 -4.23 2.96 0.40
N LEU A 227 -4.67 3.20 1.63
CA LEU A 227 -5.68 2.36 2.28
C LEU A 227 -7.10 2.83 1.92
N LEU A 228 -7.95 1.89 1.52
CA LEU A 228 -9.35 2.15 1.17
C LEU A 228 -10.26 1.05 1.74
N SER A 229 -11.30 1.45 2.45
CA SER A 229 -12.35 0.52 2.86
C SER A 229 -13.27 0.19 1.68
N ARG A 230 -13.47 -1.10 1.43
CA ARG A 230 -14.31 -1.60 0.33
C ARG A 230 -15.77 -1.14 0.50
N GLY A 231 -16.38 -0.72 -0.60
CA GLY A 231 -17.79 -0.37 -0.66
C GLY A 231 -18.16 0.98 -0.04
N VAL A 232 -17.18 1.78 0.39
CA VAL A 232 -17.42 3.14 0.90
C VAL A 232 -17.55 4.13 -0.24
N ALA A 233 -16.73 3.99 -1.29
CA ALA A 233 -16.87 4.75 -2.52
C ALA A 233 -17.97 4.17 -3.40
N THR A 234 -18.49 4.98 -4.35
CA THR A 234 -19.34 4.43 -5.42
C THR A 234 -18.52 3.47 -6.28
N ALA A 235 -19.16 2.49 -6.91
CA ALA A 235 -18.46 1.55 -7.79
C ALA A 235 -17.67 2.24 -8.91
N ALA A 236 -18.20 3.36 -9.44
CA ALA A 236 -17.50 4.16 -10.45
C ALA A 236 -16.24 4.84 -9.88
N THR A 237 -16.32 5.41 -8.68
CA THR A 237 -15.17 6.04 -8.00
C THR A 237 -14.13 4.99 -7.63
N GLU A 238 -14.55 3.84 -7.11
CA GLU A 238 -13.65 2.74 -6.77
C GLU A 238 -12.90 2.23 -8.02
N GLN A 239 -13.61 2.03 -9.14
CA GLN A 239 -13.00 1.65 -10.41
C GLN A 239 -12.03 2.73 -10.93
N ALA A 240 -12.38 3.99 -10.83
CA ALA A 240 -11.50 5.08 -11.25
C ALA A 240 -10.22 5.18 -10.38
N LEU A 241 -10.31 4.88 -9.08
CA LEU A 241 -9.15 4.76 -8.20
C LEU A 241 -8.28 3.56 -8.61
N TYR A 242 -8.89 2.40 -8.92
CA TYR A 242 -8.16 1.23 -9.42
C TYR A 242 -7.36 1.57 -10.67
N ASP A 243 -7.94 2.31 -11.61
CA ASP A 243 -7.26 2.70 -12.85
C ASP A 243 -6.13 3.72 -12.62
N SER A 244 -6.24 4.50 -11.55
CA SER A 244 -5.28 5.58 -11.24
C SER A 244 -4.00 5.10 -10.58
N VAL A 245 -3.93 3.86 -10.06
CA VAL A 245 -2.78 3.27 -9.37
C VAL A 245 -2.06 2.21 -10.21
N ASP A 246 -0.86 1.78 -9.79
CA ASP A 246 -0.10 0.73 -10.45
C ASP A 246 -0.62 -0.67 -10.10
N GLY A 247 -0.96 -0.89 -8.84
CA GLY A 247 -1.44 -2.16 -8.30
C GLY A 247 -2.62 -2.01 -7.37
N VAL A 248 -3.45 -3.06 -7.30
CA VAL A 248 -4.57 -3.19 -6.38
C VAL A 248 -4.47 -4.54 -5.70
N LEU A 249 -4.34 -4.52 -4.37
CA LEU A 249 -4.45 -5.69 -3.51
C LEU A 249 -5.77 -5.59 -2.75
N SER A 250 -6.63 -6.59 -2.90
CA SER A 250 -7.91 -6.63 -2.19
C SER A 250 -7.89 -7.63 -1.06
N PHE A 251 -8.51 -7.24 0.05
CA PHE A 251 -8.60 -8.02 1.28
C PHE A 251 -10.07 -8.25 1.62
N SER A 252 -10.45 -9.50 1.83
CA SER A 252 -11.83 -9.88 2.08
C SER A 252 -11.94 -11.03 3.08
N TRP A 253 -13.13 -11.18 3.62
CA TRP A 253 -13.50 -12.37 4.40
C TRP A 253 -14.12 -13.41 3.48
N THR A 254 -13.58 -14.62 3.54
CA THR A 254 -14.08 -15.77 2.76
C THR A 254 -14.55 -16.87 3.71
N THR A 255 -15.64 -17.54 3.36
CA THR A 255 -16.11 -18.70 4.08
C THR A 255 -15.75 -19.94 3.27
N SER A 256 -15.00 -20.88 3.87
CA SER A 256 -14.69 -22.14 3.21
C SER A 256 -15.96 -22.97 3.04
N PRO A 257 -16.24 -23.52 1.84
CA PRO A 257 -17.37 -24.42 1.63
C PRO A 257 -17.31 -25.70 2.47
N LEU A 258 -16.11 -26.13 2.85
CA LEU A 258 -15.86 -27.37 3.59
C LEU A 258 -15.88 -27.17 5.11
N HIS A 259 -15.62 -25.96 5.57
CA HIS A 259 -15.56 -25.62 7.00
C HIS A 259 -16.32 -24.32 7.17
N SER A 260 -17.29 -24.26 8.04
CA SER A 260 -18.05 -23.03 8.34
C SER A 260 -17.19 -21.89 8.92
N ALA A 261 -15.89 -22.06 8.92
CA ALA A 261 -14.93 -21.09 9.45
C ALA A 261 -14.67 -19.99 8.42
N ARG A 262 -14.80 -18.77 8.90
CA ARG A 262 -14.47 -17.54 8.16
C ARG A 262 -12.96 -17.29 8.25
N HIS A 263 -12.31 -17.07 7.11
CA HIS A 263 -10.88 -16.72 7.05
C HIS A 263 -10.64 -15.44 6.24
N ARG A 264 -9.53 -14.81 6.47
CA ARG A 264 -9.09 -13.64 5.70
C ARG A 264 -8.42 -14.09 4.42
N SER A 265 -8.64 -13.35 3.35
CA SER A 265 -7.99 -13.61 2.07
C SER A 265 -7.52 -12.33 1.40
N MET A 266 -6.44 -12.44 0.64
CA MET A 266 -5.89 -11.37 -0.19
C MET A 266 -5.85 -11.82 -1.66
N LEU A 267 -6.17 -10.91 -2.58
CA LEU A 267 -6.14 -11.13 -4.03
C LEU A 267 -5.39 -9.97 -4.71
N ILE A 268 -4.57 -10.30 -5.72
CA ILE A 268 -3.99 -9.29 -6.62
C ILE A 268 -5.01 -9.01 -7.73
N GLU A 269 -5.81 -7.97 -7.57
CA GLU A 269 -6.83 -7.63 -8.60
C GLU A 269 -6.21 -6.97 -9.83
N LYS A 270 -5.17 -6.17 -9.62
CA LYS A 270 -4.46 -5.46 -10.68
C LYS A 270 -3.00 -5.31 -10.29
N PHE A 271 -2.08 -5.73 -11.08
CA PHE A 271 -0.66 -5.38 -11.02
C PHE A 271 0.11 -6.10 -12.10
N MET A 272 0.10 -5.58 -13.31
CA MET A 272 0.68 -6.25 -14.48
C MET A 272 2.12 -6.74 -14.25
N PRO A 273 3.09 -5.93 -13.73
CA PRO A 273 4.46 -6.39 -13.53
C PRO A 273 4.63 -7.44 -12.43
N VAL A 274 3.60 -7.68 -11.62
CA VAL A 274 3.55 -8.71 -10.58
C VAL A 274 2.85 -9.96 -11.12
N LEU A 275 1.66 -9.80 -11.68
CA LEU A 275 0.86 -10.90 -12.21
C LEU A 275 1.56 -11.69 -13.32
N THR A 276 2.39 -11.03 -14.15
CA THR A 276 3.17 -11.72 -15.19
C THR A 276 4.28 -12.62 -14.61
N ARG A 277 4.67 -12.44 -13.35
CA ARG A 277 5.68 -13.27 -12.66
C ARG A 277 5.07 -14.41 -11.87
N VAL A 278 3.82 -14.24 -11.42
CA VAL A 278 3.10 -15.28 -10.67
C VAL A 278 2.58 -16.32 -11.66
N PRO A 279 2.93 -17.60 -11.51
CA PRO A 279 2.41 -18.67 -12.34
C PRO A 279 0.88 -18.68 -12.34
N GLN A 280 0.27 -18.98 -13.48
CA GLN A 280 -1.19 -18.91 -13.65
C GLN A 280 -1.94 -19.79 -12.63
N GLU A 281 -1.36 -20.94 -12.26
CA GLU A 281 -1.90 -21.84 -11.25
C GLU A 281 -1.87 -21.25 -9.84
N GLN A 282 -1.06 -20.21 -9.63
CA GLN A 282 -0.86 -19.51 -8.37
C GLN A 282 -1.44 -18.09 -8.37
N GLN A 283 -2.09 -17.66 -9.46
CA GLN A 283 -2.82 -16.40 -9.54
C GLN A 283 -4.19 -16.51 -8.84
N GLY A 284 -4.22 -17.15 -7.71
CA GLY A 284 -5.38 -17.36 -6.91
C GLY A 284 -5.47 -16.40 -5.73
N ARG A 285 -6.30 -16.78 -4.79
CA ARG A 285 -6.50 -16.07 -3.55
C ARG A 285 -5.54 -16.58 -2.50
N PHE A 286 -4.80 -15.67 -1.87
CA PHE A 286 -3.96 -15.99 -0.71
C PHE A 286 -4.83 -16.05 0.53
N VAL A 287 -4.80 -17.15 1.25
CA VAL A 287 -5.32 -17.19 2.61
C VAL A 287 -4.31 -16.53 3.52
N ILE A 288 -4.75 -15.54 4.28
CA ILE A 288 -3.89 -14.76 5.17
C ILE A 288 -4.29 -14.94 6.63
N GLN A 289 -3.30 -14.91 7.50
CA GLN A 289 -3.46 -14.91 8.94
C GLN A 289 -2.69 -13.73 9.54
N VAL A 290 -3.24 -13.12 10.57
CA VAL A 290 -2.55 -12.11 11.36
C VAL A 290 -2.10 -12.74 12.66
N SER A 291 -0.81 -12.69 12.92
CA SER A 291 -0.15 -13.23 14.11
C SER A 291 0.46 -12.11 14.92
N VAL A 292 0.40 -12.23 16.23
CA VAL A 292 1.05 -11.28 17.16
C VAL A 292 2.56 -11.20 16.91
N LEU A 293 3.20 -12.35 16.63
CA LEU A 293 4.65 -12.45 16.46
C LEU A 293 5.13 -12.09 15.05
N ASN A 294 4.38 -12.56 14.03
CA ASN A 294 4.86 -12.52 12.64
C ASN A 294 4.11 -11.50 11.77
N GLY A 295 3.22 -10.70 12.37
CA GLY A 295 2.38 -9.80 11.58
C GLY A 295 1.43 -10.55 10.65
N LEU A 296 1.21 -10.04 9.46
CA LEU A 296 0.41 -10.69 8.43
C LEU A 296 1.29 -11.69 7.66
N VAL A 297 0.84 -12.94 7.62
CA VAL A 297 1.47 -14.03 6.90
C VAL A 297 0.47 -14.67 5.94
N THR A 298 0.96 -15.22 4.83
CA THR A 298 0.17 -16.05 3.91
C THR A 298 0.31 -17.51 4.30
N THR A 299 -0.78 -18.27 4.31
CA THR A 299 -0.77 -19.66 4.78
C THR A 299 -1.07 -20.67 3.69
N GLN A 300 -1.83 -20.33 2.67
CA GLN A 300 -2.23 -21.21 1.57
C GLN A 300 -2.68 -20.42 0.34
N TYR A 301 -2.72 -21.12 -0.82
CA TYR A 301 -3.39 -20.66 -2.03
C TYR A 301 -4.70 -21.39 -2.21
N GLU A 302 -5.77 -20.65 -2.43
CA GLU A 302 -7.01 -21.20 -2.94
C GLU A 302 -7.14 -20.88 -4.43
N ARG A 303 -7.39 -21.89 -5.26
CA ARG A 303 -7.79 -21.68 -6.66
C ARG A 303 -9.17 -21.05 -6.68
N ILE A 304 -9.33 -20.00 -7.45
CA ILE A 304 -10.63 -19.35 -7.71
C ILE A 304 -11.39 -20.17 -8.72
#